data_42c256911239188c3ea2150ba02dc53f
#
_entry.id   42c256911239188c3ea2150ba02dc53f
#
_cell.length_a   1.000
_cell.length_b   1.000
_cell.length_c   1.000
_cell.angle_alpha   90.00
_cell.angle_beta   90.00
_cell.angle_gamma   90.00
#
_symmetry.space_group_name_H-M   'P 1'
#
loop_
_entity.id
_entity.type
_entity.pdbx_description
1 polymer ?
#
loop_
_entity_poly.entity_id
_entity_poly.type
_entity_poly.pdbx_seq_one_letter_code
_entity_poly.pdbx_strand_id
1 'polypeptide(L)'
;MKLLRYIAGDEVRPGMLDADGAIRDLASIVVDIDDYAVSPEGLALIGAIQPSSLPKVSGDVKLASPVGRPSKIVCIGLNYSDHAAEVGMEPPSEPIIFLKSSTALAGPSGPIIKPPHATKLDWEVELCVVMGSTASFVSEDVALDHVAGYAVGNDVSEREFQQERPAGQWTKGKSGDGWAPVGPWLVTKDEVPNPEKLSIWLEVNGK
;
A
#
# COMPACT_ATOMS: atom_id res chain seq x y z
N MET A 1 1.69 -6.47 -14.16
CA MET A 1 2.45 -7.45 -13.36
C MET A 1 2.01 -7.40 -11.89
N LYS A 2 2.26 -8.47 -11.11
CA LYS A 2 2.03 -8.47 -9.65
C LYS A 2 3.36 -8.66 -8.94
N LEU A 3 3.88 -7.58 -8.35
CA LEU A 3 5.16 -7.56 -7.64
C LEU A 3 4.91 -7.69 -6.14
N LEU A 4 5.78 -8.41 -5.45
CA LEU A 4 5.67 -8.66 -4.02
C LEU A 4 7.04 -8.75 -3.36
N ARG A 5 7.04 -8.76 -2.04
CA ARG A 5 8.21 -9.06 -1.22
C ARG A 5 7.85 -10.20 -0.28
N TYR A 6 8.71 -11.19 -0.17
CA TYR A 6 8.49 -12.35 0.68
C TYR A 6 9.64 -12.55 1.66
N ILE A 7 9.36 -13.21 2.77
CA ILE A 7 10.32 -13.46 3.85
C ILE A 7 10.93 -14.85 3.64
N ALA A 8 12.25 -14.90 3.46
CA ALA A 8 13.05 -16.11 3.31
C ALA A 8 14.09 -16.16 4.43
N GLY A 9 13.81 -16.95 5.48
CA GLY A 9 14.62 -16.90 6.72
C GLY A 9 14.54 -15.52 7.38
N ASP A 10 15.69 -14.87 7.54
CA ASP A 10 15.79 -13.52 8.14
C ASP A 10 15.81 -12.39 7.08
N GLU A 11 15.70 -12.74 5.80
CA GLU A 11 15.77 -11.78 4.70
C GLU A 11 14.42 -11.53 4.07
N VAL A 12 14.19 -10.30 3.61
CA VAL A 12 13.08 -9.94 2.73
C VAL A 12 13.62 -9.92 1.29
N ARG A 13 12.95 -10.65 0.39
CA ARG A 13 13.38 -10.80 -1.00
C ARG A 13 12.29 -10.33 -1.97
N PRO A 14 12.69 -9.75 -3.11
CA PRO A 14 11.75 -9.36 -4.16
C PRO A 14 11.23 -10.59 -4.90
N GLY A 15 9.97 -10.53 -5.31
CA GLY A 15 9.32 -11.57 -6.09
C GLY A 15 8.22 -11.03 -6.98
N MET A 16 7.75 -11.88 -7.87
CA MET A 16 6.58 -11.62 -8.71
C MET A 16 5.69 -12.86 -8.79
N LEU A 17 4.42 -12.68 -9.09
CA LEU A 17 3.54 -13.80 -9.42
C LEU A 17 3.65 -14.13 -10.91
N ASP A 18 3.74 -15.42 -11.22
CA ASP A 18 3.55 -15.92 -12.58
C ASP A 18 2.05 -16.10 -12.89
N ALA A 19 1.75 -16.57 -14.10
CA ALA A 19 0.39 -16.78 -14.57
C ALA A 19 -0.38 -17.84 -13.76
N ASP A 20 0.32 -18.77 -13.12
CA ASP A 20 -0.26 -19.81 -12.28
C ASP A 20 -0.41 -19.38 -10.82
N GLY A 21 -0.02 -18.14 -10.50
CA GLY A 21 -0.04 -17.59 -9.14
C GLY A 21 1.12 -18.07 -8.27
N ALA A 22 2.16 -18.70 -8.85
CA ALA A 22 3.35 -19.08 -8.11
C ALA A 22 4.31 -17.89 -7.97
N ILE A 23 4.94 -17.80 -6.80
CA ILE A 23 5.95 -16.76 -6.56
C ILE A 23 7.24 -17.14 -7.28
N ARG A 24 7.79 -16.18 -8.02
CA ARG A 24 9.09 -16.25 -8.70
C ARG A 24 10.05 -15.27 -8.06
N ASP A 25 11.25 -15.72 -7.75
CA ASP A 25 12.30 -14.93 -7.10
C ASP A 25 12.91 -13.93 -8.09
N LEU A 26 12.90 -12.66 -7.75
CA LEU A 26 13.48 -11.57 -8.55
C LEU A 26 14.87 -11.13 -8.08
N ALA A 27 15.45 -11.75 -7.05
CA ALA A 27 16.68 -11.24 -6.44
C ALA A 27 17.91 -11.27 -7.36
N SER A 28 17.87 -12.03 -8.48
CA SER A 28 18.91 -11.96 -9.51
C SER A 28 18.76 -10.76 -10.47
N ILE A 29 17.65 -10.03 -10.39
CA ILE A 29 17.28 -8.94 -11.31
C ILE A 29 17.29 -7.60 -10.57
N VAL A 30 16.64 -7.53 -9.41
CA VAL A 30 16.58 -6.33 -8.56
C VAL A 30 16.89 -6.73 -7.11
N VAL A 31 17.47 -5.80 -6.37
CA VAL A 31 17.85 -6.04 -4.96
C VAL A 31 16.62 -6.07 -4.06
N ASP A 32 15.65 -5.20 -4.31
CA ASP A 32 14.39 -5.08 -3.57
C ASP A 32 13.31 -4.48 -4.49
N ILE A 33 12.04 -4.47 -4.06
CA ILE A 33 10.99 -3.66 -4.69
C ILE A 33 11.06 -2.26 -4.05
N ASP A 34 12.05 -1.52 -4.44
CA ASP A 34 12.39 -0.18 -3.98
C ASP A 34 12.05 0.91 -5.04
N ASP A 35 12.53 2.11 -4.86
CA ASP A 35 12.35 3.24 -5.76
C ASP A 35 12.85 2.96 -7.19
N TYR A 36 13.94 2.20 -7.35
CA TYR A 36 14.41 1.78 -8.66
C TYR A 36 13.48 0.74 -9.29
N ALA A 37 13.11 -0.31 -8.56
CA ALA A 37 12.30 -1.40 -9.10
C ALA A 37 10.91 -0.93 -9.54
N VAL A 38 10.34 0.10 -8.87
CA VAL A 38 9.04 0.68 -9.24
C VAL A 38 9.15 1.82 -10.24
N SER A 39 10.35 2.26 -10.61
CA SER A 39 10.56 3.28 -11.65
C SER A 39 10.13 2.76 -13.03
N PRO A 40 9.88 3.65 -14.01
CA PRO A 40 9.60 3.22 -15.39
C PRO A 40 10.66 2.29 -15.95
N GLU A 41 11.94 2.56 -15.68
CA GLU A 41 13.08 1.75 -16.10
C GLU A 41 13.10 0.38 -15.41
N GLY A 42 12.90 0.34 -14.10
CA GLY A 42 12.84 -0.88 -13.31
C GLY A 42 11.67 -1.78 -13.71
N LEU A 43 10.48 -1.18 -13.89
CA LEU A 43 9.29 -1.90 -14.36
C LEU A 43 9.48 -2.45 -15.79
N ALA A 44 10.14 -1.70 -16.68
CA ALA A 44 10.47 -2.17 -18.03
C ALA A 44 11.46 -3.34 -17.99
N LEU A 45 12.49 -3.25 -17.12
CA LEU A 45 13.46 -4.33 -16.91
C LEU A 45 12.77 -5.61 -16.43
N ILE A 46 11.95 -5.52 -15.39
CA ILE A 46 11.23 -6.67 -14.81
C ILE A 46 10.22 -7.22 -15.82
N GLY A 47 9.49 -6.34 -16.53
CA GLY A 47 8.47 -6.73 -17.50
C GLY A 47 9.02 -7.44 -18.73
N ALA A 48 10.32 -7.27 -19.06
CA ALA A 48 10.97 -7.96 -20.16
C ALA A 48 11.32 -9.43 -19.83
N ILE A 49 11.18 -9.86 -18.58
CA ILE A 49 11.56 -11.19 -18.14
C ILE A 49 10.36 -12.15 -18.26
N GLN A 50 10.63 -13.34 -18.82
CA GLN A 50 9.65 -14.40 -18.78
C GLN A 50 9.58 -14.98 -17.35
N PRO A 51 8.46 -14.85 -16.62
CA PRO A 51 8.41 -15.27 -15.21
C PRO A 51 8.79 -16.73 -14.97
N SER A 52 8.46 -17.63 -15.90
CA SER A 52 8.79 -19.06 -15.81
C SER A 52 10.31 -19.37 -15.86
N SER A 53 11.13 -18.41 -16.32
CA SER A 53 12.60 -18.55 -16.32
C SER A 53 13.22 -18.28 -14.95
N LEU A 54 12.48 -17.66 -14.04
CA LEU A 54 12.94 -17.32 -12.69
C LEU A 54 12.76 -18.50 -11.72
N PRO A 55 13.61 -18.59 -10.70
CA PRO A 55 13.46 -19.63 -9.66
C PRO A 55 12.08 -19.55 -8.99
N LYS A 56 11.41 -20.70 -8.89
CA LYS A 56 10.15 -20.80 -8.15
C LYS A 56 10.43 -20.82 -6.65
N VAL A 57 9.74 -19.96 -5.91
CA VAL A 57 9.76 -20.00 -4.44
C VAL A 57 8.87 -21.13 -3.96
N SER A 58 9.43 -22.02 -3.12
CA SER A 58 8.74 -23.20 -2.61
C SER A 58 8.25 -22.99 -1.19
N GLY A 59 7.15 -23.66 -0.85
CA GLY A 59 6.55 -23.60 0.48
C GLY A 59 5.63 -22.40 0.68
N ASP A 60 5.03 -22.33 1.87
CA ASP A 60 4.20 -21.22 2.31
C ASP A 60 5.11 -20.15 2.92
N VAL A 61 5.24 -19.01 2.25
CA VAL A 61 6.10 -17.91 2.68
C VAL A 61 5.23 -16.74 3.17
N LYS A 62 5.69 -16.07 4.21
CA LYS A 62 5.07 -14.81 4.67
C LYS A 62 5.43 -13.68 3.70
N LEU A 63 4.44 -12.83 3.42
CA LEU A 63 4.66 -11.64 2.61
C LEU A 63 5.01 -10.45 3.51
N ALA A 64 5.96 -9.65 3.07
CA ALA A 64 6.20 -8.31 3.57
C ALA A 64 5.34 -7.30 2.79
N SER A 65 5.37 -6.01 3.16
CA SER A 65 4.82 -4.97 2.30
C SER A 65 5.39 -5.10 0.89
N PRO A 66 4.57 -4.96 -0.18
CA PRO A 66 5.01 -5.17 -1.55
C PRO A 66 6.06 -4.15 -2.03
N VAL A 67 6.21 -3.04 -1.30
CA VAL A 67 7.25 -2.03 -1.55
C VAL A 67 8.15 -1.88 -0.34
N GLY A 68 9.43 -1.65 -0.58
CA GLY A 68 10.44 -1.42 0.45
C GLY A 68 10.54 0.05 0.83
N ARG A 69 10.58 0.33 2.12
CA ARG A 69 11.01 1.58 2.75
C ARG A 69 10.62 2.90 2.05
N PRO A 70 9.33 3.18 1.83
CA PRO A 70 8.93 4.46 1.27
C PRO A 70 9.36 5.59 2.20
N SER A 71 9.79 6.71 1.61
CA SER A 71 10.18 7.90 2.38
C SER A 71 8.99 8.60 3.02
N LYS A 72 7.79 8.45 2.44
CA LYS A 72 6.53 9.05 2.89
C LYS A 72 5.37 8.08 2.67
N ILE A 73 4.41 8.14 3.58
CA ILE A 73 3.06 7.59 3.39
C ILE A 73 2.12 8.78 3.53
N VAL A 74 1.63 9.28 2.39
CA VAL A 74 0.71 10.40 2.30
C VAL A 74 -0.69 9.85 2.17
N CYS A 75 -1.61 10.31 3.00
CA CYS A 75 -3.00 9.88 3.01
C CYS A 75 -3.93 11.05 2.69
N ILE A 76 -5.03 10.73 2.01
CA ILE A 76 -6.08 11.69 1.67
C ILE A 76 -7.34 11.30 2.43
N GLY A 77 -7.81 12.16 3.30
CA GLY A 77 -9.04 11.94 4.08
C GLY A 77 -10.30 12.29 3.31
N LEU A 78 -11.42 11.58 3.59
CA LEU A 78 -12.73 11.77 2.99
C LEU A 78 -12.72 11.78 1.46
N ASN A 79 -11.93 10.91 0.86
CA ASN A 79 -11.72 10.84 -0.58
C ASN A 79 -12.62 9.81 -1.30
N TYR A 80 -13.54 9.17 -0.58
CA TYR A 80 -14.60 8.30 -1.12
C TYR A 80 -15.96 8.96 -0.89
N SER A 81 -16.72 9.16 -1.97
CA SER A 81 -18.03 9.86 -1.93
C SER A 81 -19.07 9.14 -1.09
N ASP A 82 -19.11 7.83 -1.11
CA ASP A 82 -19.99 7.00 -0.30
C ASP A 82 -19.62 7.07 1.19
N HIS A 83 -18.34 7.08 1.53
CA HIS A 83 -17.89 7.28 2.91
C HIS A 83 -18.26 8.68 3.43
N ALA A 84 -18.09 9.72 2.63
CA ALA A 84 -18.51 11.08 3.01
C ALA A 84 -20.03 11.13 3.30
N ALA A 85 -20.84 10.47 2.47
CA ALA A 85 -22.28 10.35 2.66
C ALA A 85 -22.66 9.56 3.93
N GLU A 86 -21.93 8.45 4.23
CA GLU A 86 -22.13 7.64 5.42
C GLU A 86 -21.92 8.41 6.71
N VAL A 87 -20.89 9.26 6.76
CA VAL A 87 -20.60 10.10 7.93
C VAL A 87 -21.35 11.44 7.91
N GLY A 88 -22.22 11.68 6.92
CA GLY A 88 -23.04 12.89 6.81
C GLY A 88 -22.24 14.17 6.50
N MET A 89 -21.10 14.02 5.84
CA MET A 89 -20.23 15.14 5.46
C MET A 89 -20.27 15.38 3.95
N GLU A 90 -20.23 16.63 3.56
CA GLU A 90 -19.98 16.99 2.16
C GLU A 90 -18.51 16.71 1.81
N PRO A 91 -18.22 16.26 0.57
CA PRO A 91 -16.84 16.14 0.11
C PRO A 91 -16.08 17.47 0.31
N PRO A 92 -14.88 17.44 0.86
CA PRO A 92 -14.11 18.67 1.11
C PRO A 92 -13.73 19.34 -0.20
N SER A 93 -13.71 20.69 -0.22
CA SER A 93 -13.32 21.48 -1.40
C SER A 93 -11.83 21.37 -1.74
N GLU A 94 -11.01 20.92 -0.79
CA GLU A 94 -9.58 20.62 -0.95
C GLU A 94 -9.27 19.28 -0.29
N PRO A 95 -8.29 18.50 -0.79
CA PRO A 95 -7.90 17.25 -0.17
C PRO A 95 -7.44 17.44 1.29
N ILE A 96 -7.99 16.66 2.21
CA ILE A 96 -7.49 16.59 3.58
C ILE A 96 -6.24 15.71 3.58
N ILE A 97 -5.07 16.33 3.73
CA ILE A 97 -3.78 15.65 3.66
C ILE A 97 -3.26 15.39 5.06
N PHE A 98 -2.88 14.14 5.33
CA PHE A 98 -2.15 13.75 6.53
C PHE A 98 -1.08 12.70 6.21
N LEU A 99 -0.23 12.38 7.17
CA LEU A 99 0.85 11.43 7.01
C LEU A 99 0.70 10.28 7.98
N LYS A 100 1.08 9.09 7.54
CA LYS A 100 1.47 8.00 8.44
C LYS A 100 3.00 7.94 8.52
N SER A 101 3.51 7.58 9.69
CA SER A 101 4.95 7.30 9.83
C SER A 101 5.37 6.19 8.86
N SER A 102 6.58 6.26 8.31
CA SER A 102 7.13 5.16 7.52
C SER A 102 7.26 3.86 8.31
N THR A 103 7.40 3.92 9.64
CA THR A 103 7.40 2.74 10.53
C THR A 103 6.01 2.10 10.69
N ALA A 104 4.95 2.79 10.27
CA ALA A 104 3.61 2.20 10.24
C ALA A 104 3.46 1.12 9.15
N LEU A 105 4.30 1.15 8.10
CA LEU A 105 4.21 0.20 7.00
C LEU A 105 4.46 -1.23 7.48
N ALA A 106 3.54 -2.13 7.13
CA ALA A 106 3.62 -3.56 7.46
C ALA A 106 3.23 -4.42 6.26
N GLY A 107 3.53 -5.71 6.34
CA GLY A 107 3.04 -6.70 5.39
C GLY A 107 1.52 -6.93 5.52
N PRO A 108 0.91 -7.63 4.54
CA PRO A 108 -0.54 -7.79 4.44
C PRO A 108 -1.14 -8.67 5.55
N SER A 109 -0.32 -9.36 6.29
CA SER A 109 -0.78 -10.28 7.35
C SER A 109 0.06 -10.14 8.60
N GLY A 110 -0.55 -10.36 9.75
CA GLY A 110 0.10 -10.29 11.04
C GLY A 110 -0.74 -9.53 12.07
N PRO A 111 -0.31 -9.51 13.32
CA PRO A 111 -1.02 -8.80 14.38
C PRO A 111 -0.80 -7.28 14.26
N ILE A 112 -1.85 -6.53 14.55
CA ILE A 112 -1.77 -5.10 14.80
C ILE A 112 -1.66 -4.90 16.32
N ILE A 113 -0.60 -4.24 16.75
CA ILE A 113 -0.35 -4.02 18.18
C ILE A 113 -1.13 -2.80 18.65
N LYS A 114 -2.10 -3.04 19.54
CA LYS A 114 -2.84 -1.97 20.19
C LYS A 114 -2.05 -1.45 21.40
N PRO A 115 -1.67 -0.16 21.44
CA PRO A 115 -0.98 0.40 22.61
C PRO A 115 -1.88 0.40 23.86
N PRO A 116 -1.31 0.40 25.06
CA PRO A 116 -2.08 0.27 26.32
C PRO A 116 -3.18 1.31 26.53
N HIS A 117 -3.01 2.50 25.98
CA HIS A 117 -3.95 3.63 26.11
C HIS A 117 -4.85 3.84 24.89
N ALA A 118 -4.79 2.98 23.89
CA ALA A 118 -5.70 3.01 22.76
C ALA A 118 -7.04 2.38 23.15
N THR A 119 -8.14 3.09 22.89
CA THR A 119 -9.49 2.65 23.27
C THR A 119 -10.39 2.41 22.06
N LYS A 120 -10.10 3.10 20.93
CA LYS A 120 -10.96 3.14 19.73
C LYS A 120 -10.17 2.81 18.46
N LEU A 121 -9.45 1.67 18.52
CA LEU A 121 -8.74 1.17 17.32
C LEU A 121 -9.75 0.69 16.28
N ASP A 122 -9.57 1.12 15.06
CA ASP A 122 -10.48 0.93 13.94
C ASP A 122 -9.73 0.61 12.65
N TRP A 123 -10.41 0.06 11.67
CA TRP A 123 -9.88 -0.29 10.35
C TRP A 123 -10.40 0.67 9.28
N GLU A 124 -9.64 0.83 8.22
CA GLU A 124 -10.02 1.56 7.01
C GLU A 124 -9.39 0.86 5.81
N VAL A 125 -10.22 0.18 4.99
CA VAL A 125 -9.71 -0.36 3.73
C VAL A 125 -9.45 0.77 2.74
N GLU A 126 -8.27 0.73 2.10
CA GLU A 126 -7.79 1.82 1.26
C GLU A 126 -7.17 1.32 -0.04
N LEU A 127 -7.29 2.13 -1.10
CA LEU A 127 -6.50 1.98 -2.31
C LEU A 127 -5.15 2.68 -2.11
N CYS A 128 -4.08 1.90 -2.03
CA CYS A 128 -2.73 2.44 -1.99
C CYS A 128 -2.22 2.69 -3.40
N VAL A 129 -1.76 3.91 -3.66
CA VAL A 129 -1.12 4.32 -4.91
C VAL A 129 0.39 4.37 -4.69
N VAL A 130 1.15 3.60 -5.48
CA VAL A 130 2.61 3.59 -5.42
C VAL A 130 3.16 4.47 -6.52
N MET A 131 3.91 5.51 -6.14
CA MET A 131 4.54 6.42 -7.09
C MET A 131 5.79 5.78 -7.68
N GLY A 132 5.91 5.79 -9.01
CA GLY A 132 7.04 5.24 -9.76
C GLY A 132 8.07 6.28 -10.19
N SER A 133 7.72 7.55 -10.12
CA SER A 133 8.63 8.66 -10.42
C SER A 133 8.27 9.89 -9.60
N THR A 134 9.23 10.80 -9.49
CA THR A 134 9.02 12.06 -8.78
C THR A 134 7.94 12.90 -9.49
N ALA A 135 6.92 13.30 -8.73
CA ALA A 135 5.89 14.24 -9.16
C ALA A 135 5.99 15.50 -8.30
N SER A 136 6.29 16.64 -8.91
CA SER A 136 6.38 17.92 -8.22
C SER A 136 5.82 19.01 -9.14
N PHE A 137 4.79 19.71 -8.69
CA PHE A 137 4.11 20.74 -9.46
C PHE A 137 3.63 20.27 -10.85
N VAL A 138 3.24 19.01 -10.95
CA VAL A 138 2.67 18.45 -12.19
C VAL A 138 1.20 18.83 -12.33
N SER A 139 0.73 18.92 -13.55
CA SER A 139 -0.70 19.15 -13.81
C SER A 139 -1.50 17.86 -13.61
N GLU A 140 -2.80 17.98 -13.40
CA GLU A 140 -3.70 16.87 -13.13
C GLU A 140 -3.73 15.84 -14.28
N ASP A 141 -3.69 16.31 -15.52
CA ASP A 141 -3.74 15.48 -16.73
C ASP A 141 -2.56 14.52 -16.90
N VAL A 142 -1.41 14.80 -16.26
CA VAL A 142 -0.22 13.93 -16.30
C VAL A 142 0.09 13.29 -14.95
N ALA A 143 -0.68 13.58 -13.89
CA ALA A 143 -0.41 13.10 -12.55
C ALA A 143 -0.35 11.56 -12.47
N LEU A 144 -1.25 10.86 -13.17
CA LEU A 144 -1.29 9.40 -13.21
C LEU A 144 -0.11 8.77 -13.99
N ASP A 145 0.61 9.53 -14.79
CA ASP A 145 1.80 9.03 -15.47
C ASP A 145 2.93 8.67 -14.50
N HIS A 146 2.93 9.32 -13.32
CA HIS A 146 3.90 9.08 -12.26
C HIS A 146 3.59 7.85 -11.40
N VAL A 147 2.46 7.19 -11.59
CA VAL A 147 2.04 6.02 -10.81
C VAL A 147 2.71 4.76 -11.36
N ALA A 148 3.31 3.96 -10.47
CA ALA A 148 3.83 2.62 -10.76
C ALA A 148 2.72 1.57 -10.74
N GLY A 149 1.81 1.66 -9.77
CA GLY A 149 0.74 0.70 -9.59
C GLY A 149 -0.02 0.89 -8.27
N TYR A 150 -0.80 -0.11 -7.94
CA TYR A 150 -1.80 -0.07 -6.88
C TYR A 150 -1.69 -1.30 -5.96
N ALA A 151 -2.04 -1.11 -4.70
CA ALA A 151 -2.15 -2.18 -3.71
C ALA A 151 -3.35 -1.93 -2.79
N VAL A 152 -3.78 -2.94 -2.05
CA VAL A 152 -4.75 -2.75 -0.97
C VAL A 152 -4.01 -2.38 0.29
N GLY A 153 -4.55 -1.44 1.06
CA GLY A 153 -4.03 -1.03 2.36
C GLY A 153 -5.09 -1.06 3.45
N ASN A 154 -4.63 -1.00 4.68
CA ASN A 154 -5.47 -0.76 5.83
C ASN A 154 -4.90 0.43 6.60
N ASP A 155 -5.60 1.57 6.56
CA ASP A 155 -5.23 2.77 7.33
C ASP A 155 -5.75 2.65 8.77
N VAL A 156 -5.11 1.76 9.54
CA VAL A 156 -5.49 1.53 10.94
C VAL A 156 -5.43 2.82 11.73
N SER A 157 -6.53 3.11 12.42
CA SER A 157 -6.80 4.39 13.06
C SER A 157 -7.18 4.19 14.53
N GLU A 158 -6.65 5.01 15.38
CA GLU A 158 -7.13 5.17 16.75
C GLU A 158 -7.94 6.45 16.84
N ARG A 159 -9.26 6.33 16.91
CA ARG A 159 -10.20 7.44 16.72
C ARG A 159 -10.14 8.48 17.83
N GLU A 160 -9.90 8.05 19.08
CA GLU A 160 -9.71 8.99 20.19
C GLU A 160 -8.47 9.86 19.99
N PHE A 161 -7.33 9.26 19.56
CA PHE A 161 -6.09 9.99 19.30
C PHE A 161 -6.22 10.91 18.09
N GLN A 162 -6.95 10.45 17.06
CA GLN A 162 -7.14 11.19 15.82
C GLN A 162 -7.99 12.45 16.01
N GLN A 163 -9.15 12.33 16.71
CA GLN A 163 -10.21 13.31 16.65
C GLN A 163 -10.64 13.85 18.02
N GLU A 164 -10.65 13.03 19.08
CA GLU A 164 -11.29 13.41 20.33
C GLU A 164 -10.33 14.08 21.31
N ARG A 165 -9.03 13.83 21.20
CA ARG A 165 -8.04 14.50 22.03
C ARG A 165 -7.77 15.92 21.53
N PRO A 166 -7.34 16.85 22.43
CA PRO A 166 -7.08 18.23 22.03
C PRO A 166 -6.16 18.34 20.83
N ALA A 167 -6.46 19.31 19.96
CA ALA A 167 -5.74 19.69 18.76
C ALA A 167 -5.94 18.82 17.50
N GLY A 168 -6.78 17.77 17.52
CA GLY A 168 -7.17 17.04 16.31
C GLY A 168 -5.97 16.54 15.48
N GLN A 169 -5.11 15.71 16.09
CA GLN A 169 -3.85 15.29 15.49
C GLN A 169 -4.01 13.98 14.71
N TRP A 170 -4.40 14.04 13.46
CA TRP A 170 -4.67 12.85 12.64
C TRP A 170 -3.45 11.91 12.55
N THR A 171 -2.28 12.44 12.23
CA THR A 171 -1.03 11.65 12.18
C THR A 171 -0.78 10.86 13.47
N LYS A 172 -1.10 11.41 14.64
CA LYS A 172 -0.95 10.73 15.93
C LYS A 172 -1.87 9.52 16.06
N GLY A 173 -3.10 9.61 15.56
CA GLY A 173 -4.08 8.51 15.58
C GLY A 173 -3.83 7.46 14.52
N LYS A 174 -2.91 7.70 13.58
CA LYS A 174 -2.72 6.89 12.37
C LYS A 174 -1.30 6.31 12.21
N SER A 175 -0.35 6.66 13.09
CA SER A 175 1.07 6.34 12.91
C SER A 175 1.66 5.35 13.93
N GLY A 176 0.85 4.49 14.52
CA GLY A 176 1.38 3.37 15.29
C GLY A 176 2.22 2.44 14.41
N ASP A 177 3.29 1.86 14.97
CA ASP A 177 4.14 0.92 14.25
C ASP A 177 3.31 -0.28 13.74
N GLY A 178 3.43 -0.60 12.47
CA GLY A 178 2.65 -1.65 11.81
C GLY A 178 1.19 -1.32 11.52
N TRP A 179 0.75 -0.06 11.68
CA TRP A 179 -0.64 0.38 11.46
C TRP A 179 -0.97 0.73 10.00
N ALA A 180 -0.11 0.39 9.07
CA ALA A 180 -0.36 0.44 7.64
C ALA A 180 -0.02 -0.90 6.97
N PRO A 181 -0.79 -1.98 7.22
CA PRO A 181 -0.68 -3.18 6.42
C PRO A 181 -0.98 -2.89 4.95
N VAL A 182 -0.07 -3.27 4.05
CA VAL A 182 -0.21 -3.10 2.60
C VAL A 182 0.12 -4.40 1.89
N GLY A 183 -0.68 -4.76 0.90
CA GLY A 183 -0.44 -5.92 0.04
C GLY A 183 -1.73 -6.58 -0.46
N PRO A 184 -1.68 -7.86 -0.86
CA PRO A 184 -0.53 -8.78 -0.77
C PRO A 184 0.56 -8.52 -1.81
N TRP A 185 0.27 -7.80 -2.90
CA TRP A 185 1.17 -7.43 -3.98
C TRP A 185 0.87 -6.03 -4.52
N LEU A 186 1.84 -5.47 -5.21
CA LEU A 186 1.68 -4.31 -6.06
C LEU A 186 1.23 -4.78 -7.44
N VAL A 187 0.07 -4.30 -7.90
CA VAL A 187 -0.40 -4.49 -9.28
C VAL A 187 0.04 -3.30 -10.11
N THR A 188 0.83 -3.52 -11.16
CA THR A 188 1.32 -2.44 -12.00
C THR A 188 0.19 -1.75 -12.75
N LYS A 189 0.32 -0.44 -13.04
CA LYS A 189 -0.77 0.41 -13.54
C LYS A 189 -1.38 -0.05 -14.87
N ASP A 190 -0.60 -0.77 -15.69
CA ASP A 190 -1.06 -1.34 -16.96
C ASP A 190 -2.17 -2.40 -16.78
N GLU A 191 -2.21 -3.08 -15.62
CA GLU A 191 -3.29 -4.02 -15.28
C GLU A 191 -4.51 -3.32 -14.64
N VAL A 192 -4.42 -2.03 -14.30
CA VAL A 192 -5.48 -1.25 -13.66
C VAL A 192 -5.72 0.06 -14.42
N PRO A 193 -6.32 -0.01 -15.62
CA PRO A 193 -6.47 1.17 -16.48
C PRO A 193 -7.47 2.21 -15.95
N ASN A 194 -8.36 1.83 -15.05
CA ASN A 194 -9.38 2.71 -14.48
C ASN A 194 -9.49 2.51 -12.96
N PRO A 195 -8.54 3.04 -12.17
CA PRO A 195 -8.54 2.82 -10.73
C PRO A 195 -9.79 3.38 -10.02
N GLU A 196 -10.39 4.45 -10.55
CA GLU A 196 -11.62 5.06 -10.04
C GLU A 196 -12.87 4.18 -10.18
N LYS A 197 -12.80 3.07 -10.95
CA LYS A 197 -13.90 2.11 -11.13
C LYS A 197 -13.74 0.83 -10.31
N LEU A 198 -12.70 0.75 -9.50
CA LEU A 198 -12.50 -0.38 -8.62
C LEU A 198 -13.53 -0.36 -7.49
N SER A 199 -14.06 -1.55 -7.17
CA SER A 199 -14.82 -1.74 -5.94
C SER A 199 -13.86 -2.00 -4.79
N ILE A 200 -14.13 -1.40 -3.63
CA ILE A 200 -13.40 -1.65 -2.40
C ILE A 200 -14.36 -2.16 -1.34
N TRP A 201 -13.95 -3.15 -0.59
CA TRP A 201 -14.75 -3.73 0.48
C TRP A 201 -13.87 -4.36 1.55
N LEU A 202 -14.39 -4.53 2.73
CA LEU A 202 -13.74 -5.22 3.83
C LEU A 202 -14.74 -6.13 4.56
N GLU A 203 -14.20 -7.06 5.29
CA GLU A 203 -14.96 -7.97 6.13
C GLU A 203 -14.28 -8.10 7.49
N VAL A 204 -15.06 -8.08 8.56
CA VAL A 204 -14.58 -8.25 9.94
C VAL A 204 -15.36 -9.38 10.58
N ASN A 205 -14.66 -10.46 10.98
CA ASN A 205 -15.26 -11.64 11.64
C ASN A 205 -16.40 -12.27 10.84
N GLY A 206 -16.29 -12.29 9.50
CA GLY A 206 -17.28 -12.89 8.61
C GLY A 206 -18.52 -12.02 8.37
N LYS A 207 -18.42 -10.72 8.58
CA LYS A 207 -19.50 -9.75 8.36
C LYS A 207 -19.00 -8.56 7.56
#